data_0afc94a6757016c6c3e87628bd08b2f6
#
_entry.id   0afc94a6757016c6c3e87628bd08b2f6
#
_cell.length_a   1.000
_cell.length_b   1.000
_cell.length_c   1.000
_cell.angle_alpha   90.00
_cell.angle_beta   90.00
_cell.angle_gamma   90.00
#
_symmetry.space_group_name_H-M   'P 1'
#
loop_
_entity.id
_entity.type
_entity.pdbx_description
1 polymer ?
#
loop_
_entity_poly.entity_id
_entity_poly.type
_entity_poly.pdbx_seq_one_letter_code
_entity_poly.pdbx_strand_id
1 'polypeptide(L)'
;MAAVNTLFLTRLHDRQGEHEYVDYATGERHSTTLWMRNTGSHSRFEEAGGQLISRSNSYVLQLGGDIAHWSSNARDGGRLGLMAGYGHNRNKSRSEITGYTSRGQADGYSVGIYGTWFADEATRTGAWIDSWVQYSWFHNSVSGAQMREEKYRSDGVTASLEAGYALPIGSSEKFSYWLEPRGQAVWMNVQADSLGEDQGTHVSMTGSGNVMTQLGMRVWMKGKPENGVADSFRPYIEANWIHHTRDFGVKMNGEGSTMIGSRNLAEARIGAEGEVNSRLALWADVGQRTGQNKYSDTRGTVGIKFQF
;
A
#
# COMPACT_ATOMS: atom_id res chain seq x y z
N MET A 1 -10.94 11.42 4.78
CA MET A 1 -9.91 11.81 3.77
C MET A 1 -8.66 10.95 3.80
N ALA A 2 -7.99 10.74 4.95
CA ALA A 2 -6.81 9.86 4.98
C ALA A 2 -7.10 8.48 4.37
N ALA A 3 -8.19 7.84 4.75
CA ALA A 3 -8.57 6.52 4.23
C ALA A 3 -8.74 6.52 2.70
N VAL A 4 -9.50 7.44 2.12
CA VAL A 4 -9.75 7.46 0.66
C VAL A 4 -8.48 7.75 -0.16
N ASN A 5 -7.54 8.54 0.39
CA ASN A 5 -6.27 8.81 -0.28
C ASN A 5 -5.26 7.66 -0.16
N THR A 6 -5.34 6.84 0.88
CA THR A 6 -4.32 5.84 1.18
C THR A 6 -4.76 4.39 1.00
N LEU A 7 -6.06 4.16 0.73
CA LEU A 7 -6.65 2.81 0.73
C LEU A 7 -6.01 1.89 -0.32
N PHE A 8 -5.81 2.39 -1.54
CA PHE A 8 -5.30 1.62 -2.66
C PHE A 8 -3.79 1.76 -2.91
N LEU A 9 -3.05 2.38 -1.97
CA LEU A 9 -1.60 2.51 -2.11
C LEU A 9 -0.93 1.13 -2.11
N THR A 10 0.04 0.97 -2.99
CA THR A 10 0.76 -0.28 -3.16
C THR A 10 2.22 -0.02 -3.48
N ARG A 11 3.09 -0.94 -3.13
CA ARG A 11 4.51 -1.00 -3.46
C ARG A 11 4.74 -2.11 -4.47
N LEU A 12 5.92 -2.15 -5.07
CA LEU A 12 6.29 -3.23 -5.99
C LEU A 12 6.07 -4.61 -5.36
N HIS A 13 6.65 -4.86 -4.20
CA HIS A 13 6.58 -6.15 -3.52
C HIS A 13 5.17 -6.53 -3.03
N ASP A 14 4.30 -5.54 -2.82
CA ASP A 14 2.89 -5.79 -2.46
C ASP A 14 2.08 -6.39 -3.63
N ARG A 15 2.56 -6.26 -4.87
CA ARG A 15 1.85 -6.73 -6.09
C ARG A 15 2.44 -7.97 -6.70
N GLN A 16 3.75 -8.11 -6.67
CA GLN A 16 4.41 -9.09 -7.54
C GLN A 16 5.04 -10.26 -6.80
N GLY A 17 5.37 -10.14 -5.50
CA GLY A 17 6.31 -11.07 -4.92
C GLY A 17 7.65 -11.08 -5.68
N GLU A 18 8.69 -11.66 -5.16
CA GLU A 18 10.02 -11.65 -5.81
C GLU A 18 10.27 -12.87 -6.70
N HIS A 19 9.26 -13.48 -7.29
CA HIS A 19 9.45 -14.74 -8.00
C HIS A 19 9.55 -14.55 -9.50
N GLU A 20 10.63 -15.10 -10.04
CA GLU A 20 10.84 -15.28 -11.45
C GLU A 20 10.84 -16.77 -11.77
N TYR A 21 10.16 -17.12 -12.84
CA TYR A 21 10.20 -18.46 -13.41
C TYR A 21 10.77 -18.42 -14.82
N VAL A 22 11.84 -19.14 -15.02
CA VAL A 22 12.31 -19.56 -16.34
C VAL A 22 11.95 -21.03 -16.50
N ASP A 23 11.16 -21.36 -17.50
CA ASP A 23 10.94 -22.75 -17.84
C ASP A 23 12.26 -23.34 -18.36
N TYR A 24 12.95 -24.06 -17.50
CA TYR A 24 14.22 -24.71 -17.84
C TYR A 24 14.09 -25.79 -18.91
N ALA A 25 12.89 -26.26 -19.18
CA ALA A 25 12.64 -27.29 -20.20
C ALA A 25 12.46 -26.71 -21.61
N THR A 26 11.89 -25.52 -21.72
CA THR A 26 11.60 -24.89 -23.01
C THR A 26 12.42 -23.64 -23.29
N GLY A 27 13.00 -23.01 -22.28
CA GLY A 27 13.67 -21.71 -22.38
C GLY A 27 12.69 -20.56 -22.71
N GLU A 28 11.40 -20.82 -22.77
CA GLU A 28 10.39 -19.82 -23.07
C GLU A 28 10.04 -19.03 -21.80
N ARG A 29 10.03 -17.71 -21.93
CA ARG A 29 9.52 -16.79 -20.92
C ARG A 29 8.01 -16.62 -21.12
N HIS A 30 7.22 -17.24 -20.26
CA HIS A 30 5.78 -17.00 -20.25
C HIS A 30 5.51 -15.63 -19.62
N SER A 31 4.79 -14.79 -20.34
CA SER A 31 4.75 -13.35 -20.10
C SER A 31 3.50 -12.84 -19.42
N THR A 32 2.54 -13.69 -19.08
CA THR A 32 1.28 -13.26 -18.48
C THR A 32 1.22 -13.67 -17.02
N THR A 33 1.23 -12.70 -16.13
CA THR A 33 1.07 -12.92 -14.69
C THR A 33 -0.25 -12.33 -14.23
N LEU A 34 -0.95 -13.06 -13.39
CA LEU A 34 -2.11 -12.57 -12.65
C LEU A 34 -1.76 -12.56 -11.17
N TRP A 35 -2.01 -11.45 -10.49
CA TRP A 35 -1.82 -11.34 -9.06
C TRP A 35 -3.09 -10.84 -8.37
N MET A 36 -3.25 -11.26 -7.13
CA MET A 36 -4.31 -10.79 -6.24
C MET A 36 -3.73 -10.60 -4.84
N ARG A 37 -4.11 -9.51 -4.18
CA ARG A 37 -3.77 -9.27 -2.78
C ARG A 37 -4.99 -8.87 -1.97
N ASN A 38 -4.99 -9.30 -0.72
CA ASN A 38 -5.94 -8.89 0.31
C ASN A 38 -5.16 -8.22 1.44
N THR A 39 -5.62 -7.06 1.88
CA THR A 39 -5.02 -6.33 3.00
C THR A 39 -6.09 -5.93 3.98
N GLY A 40 -5.90 -6.28 5.25
CA GLY A 40 -6.70 -5.78 6.36
C GLY A 40 -5.86 -4.88 7.26
N SER A 41 -6.44 -3.80 7.79
CA SER A 41 -5.75 -2.95 8.75
C SER A 41 -6.67 -2.43 9.84
N HIS A 42 -6.07 -2.21 11.02
CA HIS A 42 -6.69 -1.57 12.17
C HIS A 42 -5.82 -0.44 12.67
N SER A 43 -6.36 0.77 12.67
CA SER A 43 -5.64 1.95 13.16
C SER A 43 -6.36 2.62 14.32
N ARG A 44 -5.56 3.24 15.20
CA ARG A 44 -6.02 4.07 16.29
C ARG A 44 -5.15 5.33 16.34
N PHE A 45 -5.79 6.46 16.61
CA PHE A 45 -5.10 7.74 16.81
C PHE A 45 -5.93 8.65 17.71
N GLU A 46 -5.24 9.62 18.31
CA GLU A 46 -5.86 10.64 19.16
C GLU A 46 -5.73 12.00 18.47
N GLU A 47 -6.78 12.81 18.52
CA GLU A 47 -6.81 14.16 17.96
C GLU A 47 -7.12 15.19 19.05
N ALA A 48 -6.88 16.48 18.72
CA ALA A 48 -7.19 17.60 19.60
C ALA A 48 -6.67 17.45 21.05
N GLY A 49 -5.40 17.02 21.19
CA GLY A 49 -4.78 16.85 22.50
C GLY A 49 -5.34 15.68 23.33
N GLY A 50 -5.88 14.67 22.68
CA GLY A 50 -6.47 13.48 23.33
C GLY A 50 -7.98 13.57 23.59
N GLN A 51 -8.61 14.66 23.18
CA GLN A 51 -10.04 14.87 23.35
C GLN A 51 -10.90 14.03 22.41
N LEU A 52 -10.34 13.59 21.29
CA LEU A 52 -11.01 12.77 20.30
C LEU A 52 -10.18 11.51 20.03
N ILE A 53 -10.79 10.35 20.28
CA ILE A 53 -10.20 9.04 19.98
C ILE A 53 -10.87 8.47 18.75
N SER A 54 -10.07 8.18 17.72
CA SER A 54 -10.53 7.59 16.47
C SER A 54 -9.95 6.19 16.28
N ARG A 55 -10.80 5.28 15.79
CA ARG A 55 -10.43 3.92 15.39
C ARG A 55 -10.93 3.66 13.99
N SER A 56 -10.11 3.05 13.16
CA SER A 56 -10.44 2.77 11.77
C SER A 56 -10.09 1.32 11.41
N ASN A 57 -10.98 0.66 10.69
CA ASN A 57 -10.75 -0.65 10.10
C ASN A 57 -10.85 -0.52 8.60
N SER A 58 -9.87 -1.06 7.88
CA SER A 58 -9.86 -1.07 6.43
C SER A 58 -9.69 -2.48 5.90
N TYR A 59 -10.31 -2.73 4.76
CA TYR A 59 -10.12 -3.93 3.96
C TYR A 59 -9.93 -3.54 2.50
N VAL A 60 -8.98 -4.16 1.84
CA VAL A 60 -8.67 -3.91 0.43
C VAL A 60 -8.44 -5.23 -0.28
N LEU A 61 -9.12 -5.40 -1.40
CA LEU A 61 -8.85 -6.43 -2.40
C LEU A 61 -8.34 -5.72 -3.65
N GLN A 62 -7.16 -6.10 -4.12
CA GLN A 62 -6.64 -5.65 -5.42
C GLN A 62 -6.21 -6.84 -6.25
N LEU A 63 -6.41 -6.72 -7.55
CA LEU A 63 -6.00 -7.70 -8.54
C LEU A 63 -5.40 -6.97 -9.75
N GLY A 64 -4.52 -7.65 -10.45
CA GLY A 64 -3.92 -7.11 -11.66
C GLY A 64 -3.12 -8.16 -12.40
N GLY A 65 -2.60 -7.77 -13.55
CA GLY A 65 -1.81 -8.67 -14.38
C GLY A 65 -1.00 -7.91 -15.41
N ASP A 66 0.09 -8.52 -15.83
CA ASP A 66 0.97 -7.98 -16.86
C ASP A 66 0.34 -8.20 -18.24
N ILE A 67 0.38 -7.16 -19.07
CA ILE A 67 -0.15 -7.16 -20.44
C ILE A 67 0.94 -7.03 -21.50
N ALA A 68 2.12 -6.57 -21.12
CA ALA A 68 3.27 -6.44 -22.00
C ALA A 68 4.58 -6.63 -21.25
N HIS A 69 5.55 -7.22 -21.95
CA HIS A 69 6.93 -7.40 -21.50
C HIS A 69 7.90 -6.95 -22.59
N TRP A 70 9.03 -6.39 -22.19
CA TRP A 70 10.12 -6.03 -23.09
C TRP A 70 11.47 -6.17 -22.39
N SER A 71 12.51 -6.29 -23.19
CA SER A 71 13.92 -6.21 -22.76
C SER A 71 14.70 -5.42 -23.78
N SER A 72 15.61 -4.58 -23.34
CA SER A 72 16.46 -3.76 -24.21
C SER A 72 17.83 -4.38 -24.46
N ASN A 73 18.34 -5.23 -23.58
CA ASN A 73 19.69 -5.76 -23.62
C ASN A 73 19.81 -7.25 -23.25
N ALA A 74 18.71 -8.00 -23.27
CA ALA A 74 18.59 -9.41 -22.88
C ALA A 74 18.89 -9.71 -21.39
N ARG A 75 19.21 -8.72 -20.57
CA ARG A 75 19.39 -8.84 -19.11
C ARG A 75 18.30 -8.10 -18.35
N ASP A 76 17.99 -6.90 -18.81
CA ASP A 76 16.93 -6.08 -18.23
C ASP A 76 15.54 -6.62 -18.58
N GLY A 77 14.56 -6.28 -17.80
CA GLY A 77 13.17 -6.61 -18.07
C GLY A 77 12.24 -5.49 -17.67
N GLY A 78 11.35 -5.14 -18.60
CA GLY A 78 10.27 -4.20 -18.35
C GLY A 78 8.93 -4.89 -18.46
N ARG A 79 7.97 -4.43 -17.64
CA ARG A 79 6.60 -4.95 -17.60
C ARG A 79 5.62 -3.80 -17.56
N LEU A 80 4.52 -3.96 -18.24
CA LEU A 80 3.35 -3.09 -18.17
C LEU A 80 2.15 -3.92 -17.78
N GLY A 81 1.35 -3.44 -16.85
CA GLY A 81 0.17 -4.16 -16.40
C GLY A 81 -1.01 -3.27 -16.04
N LEU A 82 -2.14 -3.91 -15.86
CA LEU A 82 -3.39 -3.30 -15.42
C LEU A 82 -3.72 -3.79 -14.02
N MET A 83 -4.41 -2.95 -13.26
CA MET A 83 -4.88 -3.33 -11.92
C MET A 83 -6.24 -2.72 -11.62
N ALA A 84 -6.98 -3.40 -10.76
CA ALA A 84 -8.26 -2.95 -10.23
C ALA A 84 -8.33 -3.25 -8.73
N GLY A 85 -9.15 -2.53 -8.00
CA GLY A 85 -9.31 -2.72 -6.57
C GLY A 85 -10.71 -2.41 -6.07
N TYR A 86 -11.05 -3.07 -4.98
CA TYR A 86 -12.18 -2.76 -4.11
C TYR A 86 -11.65 -2.51 -2.70
N GLY A 87 -12.17 -1.50 -2.03
CA GLY A 87 -11.77 -1.17 -0.68
C GLY A 87 -12.93 -0.68 0.17
N HIS A 88 -12.86 -1.01 1.44
CA HIS A 88 -13.84 -0.64 2.45
C HIS A 88 -13.12 -0.09 3.68
N ASN A 89 -13.61 1.02 4.22
CA ASN A 89 -13.10 1.59 5.47
C ASN A 89 -14.26 1.96 6.38
N ARG A 90 -14.13 1.64 7.66
CA ARG A 90 -15.03 2.07 8.73
C ARG A 90 -14.24 2.80 9.79
N ASN A 91 -14.66 3.99 10.11
CA ASN A 91 -14.09 4.83 11.17
C ASN A 91 -15.14 5.07 12.27
N LYS A 92 -14.69 5.05 13.51
CA LYS A 92 -15.47 5.46 14.68
C LYS A 92 -14.63 6.40 15.52
N SER A 93 -15.14 7.62 15.72
CA SER A 93 -14.53 8.62 16.58
C SER A 93 -15.42 8.86 17.81
N ARG A 94 -14.79 9.08 18.96
CA ARG A 94 -15.48 9.38 20.22
C ARG A 94 -14.82 10.59 20.89
N SER A 95 -15.64 11.55 21.30
CA SER A 95 -15.21 12.66 22.14
C SER A 95 -15.14 12.21 23.61
N GLU A 96 -14.00 12.42 24.23
CA GLU A 96 -13.81 12.14 25.66
C GLU A 96 -14.48 13.20 26.55
N ILE A 97 -14.73 14.41 26.01
CA ILE A 97 -15.38 15.50 26.74
C ILE A 97 -16.90 15.32 26.78
N THR A 98 -17.52 15.08 25.62
CA THR A 98 -18.99 15.04 25.48
C THR A 98 -19.54 13.62 25.49
N GLY A 99 -18.68 12.60 25.27
CA GLY A 99 -19.09 11.22 25.07
C GLY A 99 -19.75 10.97 23.71
N TYR A 100 -19.91 11.98 22.85
CA TYR A 100 -20.52 11.81 21.54
C TYR A 100 -19.66 10.97 20.63
N THR A 101 -20.33 10.20 19.79
CA THR A 101 -19.66 9.34 18.81
C THR A 101 -20.08 9.71 17.39
N SER A 102 -19.11 9.68 16.48
CA SER A 102 -19.37 9.74 15.05
C SER A 102 -18.86 8.46 14.37
N ARG A 103 -19.47 8.11 13.24
CA ARG A 103 -19.11 6.98 12.42
C ARG A 103 -18.96 7.45 10.99
N GLY A 104 -17.88 7.05 10.35
CA GLY A 104 -17.63 7.25 8.93
C GLY A 104 -17.46 5.92 8.23
N GLN A 105 -17.91 5.84 7.01
CA GLN A 105 -17.72 4.70 6.12
C GLN A 105 -17.33 5.19 4.74
N ALA A 106 -16.42 4.46 4.09
CA ALA A 106 -16.04 4.69 2.71
C ALA A 106 -15.95 3.34 1.99
N ASP A 107 -16.70 3.21 0.91
CA ASP A 107 -16.65 2.09 -0.02
C ASP A 107 -16.13 2.60 -1.35
N GLY A 108 -15.07 1.98 -1.87
CA GLY A 108 -14.41 2.49 -3.05
C GLY A 108 -13.91 1.43 -4.01
N TYR A 109 -13.71 1.88 -5.23
CA TYR A 109 -13.12 1.10 -6.32
C TYR A 109 -11.95 1.87 -6.92
N SER A 110 -11.02 1.15 -7.51
CA SER A 110 -9.91 1.73 -8.26
C SER A 110 -9.64 0.96 -9.54
N VAL A 111 -9.14 1.67 -10.53
CA VAL A 111 -8.56 1.10 -11.74
C VAL A 111 -7.25 1.82 -12.03
N GLY A 112 -6.26 1.11 -12.54
CA GLY A 112 -4.96 1.71 -12.79
C GLY A 112 -4.09 0.91 -13.73
N ILE A 113 -2.97 1.53 -14.06
CA ILE A 113 -1.90 0.93 -14.84
C ILE A 113 -0.61 0.98 -14.01
N TYR A 114 0.26 0.02 -14.21
CA TYR A 114 1.59 0.03 -13.62
C TYR A 114 2.65 -0.39 -14.63
N GLY A 115 3.87 0.09 -14.42
CA GLY A 115 5.04 -0.30 -15.16
C GLY A 115 6.20 -0.54 -14.21
N THR A 116 6.95 -1.63 -14.44
CA THR A 116 8.10 -2.02 -13.64
C THR A 116 9.26 -2.35 -14.54
N TRP A 117 10.45 -1.91 -14.18
CA TRP A 117 11.69 -2.23 -14.86
C TRP A 117 12.73 -2.75 -13.88
N PHE A 118 13.45 -3.80 -14.26
CA PHE A 118 14.56 -4.40 -13.53
C PHE A 118 15.82 -4.37 -14.37
N ALA A 119 16.94 -3.99 -13.77
CA ALA A 119 18.23 -4.00 -14.43
C ALA A 119 18.73 -5.41 -14.76
N ASP A 120 18.34 -6.39 -13.97
CA ASP A 120 18.54 -7.82 -14.20
C ASP A 120 17.24 -8.57 -13.90
N GLU A 121 16.51 -8.94 -14.95
CA GLU A 121 15.20 -9.62 -14.84
C GLU A 121 15.36 -11.00 -14.25
N ALA A 122 16.44 -11.71 -14.61
CA ALA A 122 16.66 -13.11 -14.22
C ALA A 122 17.00 -13.27 -12.74
N THR A 123 17.84 -12.40 -12.22
CA THR A 123 18.30 -12.52 -10.82
C THR A 123 17.56 -11.60 -9.86
N ARG A 124 16.83 -10.60 -10.40
CA ARG A 124 16.22 -9.51 -9.62
C ARG A 124 17.21 -8.77 -8.74
N THR A 125 18.47 -8.76 -9.16
CA THR A 125 19.55 -8.03 -8.50
C THR A 125 19.77 -6.67 -9.13
N GLY A 126 20.36 -5.74 -8.38
CA GLY A 126 20.65 -4.40 -8.86
C GLY A 126 19.43 -3.48 -8.82
N ALA A 127 19.43 -2.50 -9.70
CA ALA A 127 18.42 -1.45 -9.71
C ALA A 127 17.07 -1.92 -10.28
N TRP A 128 16.01 -1.37 -9.71
CA TRP A 128 14.66 -1.51 -10.24
C TRP A 128 13.89 -0.20 -10.06
N ILE A 129 12.92 0.03 -10.94
CA ILE A 129 12.01 1.17 -10.90
C ILE A 129 10.60 0.66 -11.12
N ASP A 130 9.66 1.17 -10.33
CA ASP A 130 8.25 0.88 -10.44
C ASP A 130 7.42 2.16 -10.42
N SER A 131 6.41 2.21 -11.24
CA SER A 131 5.50 3.35 -11.33
C SER A 131 4.09 2.88 -11.58
N TRP A 132 3.12 3.59 -11.00
CA TRP A 132 1.72 3.33 -11.26
C TRP A 132 0.89 4.60 -11.17
N VAL A 133 -0.23 4.58 -11.88
CA VAL A 133 -1.27 5.61 -11.80
C VAL A 133 -2.61 4.90 -11.63
N GLN A 134 -3.43 5.37 -10.69
CA GLN A 134 -4.76 4.84 -10.40
C GLN A 134 -5.78 5.97 -10.34
N TYR A 135 -6.95 5.72 -10.88
CA TYR A 135 -8.16 6.49 -10.62
C TYR A 135 -9.04 5.73 -9.64
N SER A 136 -9.51 6.42 -8.60
CA SER A 136 -10.33 5.82 -7.54
C SER A 136 -11.58 6.65 -7.33
N TRP A 137 -12.69 5.99 -7.00
CA TRP A 137 -13.96 6.63 -6.64
C TRP A 137 -14.58 5.94 -5.43
N PHE A 138 -15.19 6.75 -4.57
CA PHE A 138 -15.70 6.30 -3.28
C PHE A 138 -17.12 6.83 -3.03
N HIS A 139 -17.91 5.99 -2.39
CA HIS A 139 -19.16 6.36 -1.74
C HIS A 139 -18.90 6.45 -0.25
N ASN A 140 -19.08 7.64 0.30
CA ASN A 140 -18.80 7.92 1.69
C ASN A 140 -20.11 8.18 2.43
N SER A 141 -20.15 7.80 3.71
CA SER A 141 -21.21 8.20 4.63
C SER A 141 -20.63 8.61 5.98
N VAL A 142 -21.26 9.58 6.62
CA VAL A 142 -20.94 10.04 7.97
C VAL A 142 -22.22 10.17 8.77
N SER A 143 -22.21 9.65 9.99
CA SER A 143 -23.31 9.78 10.95
C SER A 143 -22.79 10.13 12.33
N GLY A 144 -23.53 10.91 13.10
CA GLY A 144 -23.20 11.32 14.46
C GLY A 144 -24.36 11.13 15.45
N ALA A 145 -24.09 11.31 16.74
CA ALA A 145 -25.07 11.07 17.81
C ALA A 145 -26.34 11.95 17.73
N GLN A 146 -26.28 13.07 17.01
CA GLN A 146 -27.41 14.00 16.80
C GLN A 146 -27.50 14.49 15.35
N MET A 147 -26.81 13.84 14.41
CA MET A 147 -26.79 14.19 13.00
C MET A 147 -27.38 13.06 12.18
N ARG A 148 -28.17 13.41 11.16
CA ARG A 148 -28.61 12.45 10.15
C ARG A 148 -27.41 11.91 9.38
N GLU A 149 -27.55 10.71 8.83
CA GLU A 149 -26.54 10.15 7.93
C GLU A 149 -26.44 11.02 6.68
N GLU A 150 -25.23 11.54 6.44
CA GLU A 150 -24.91 12.27 5.22
C GLU A 150 -24.08 11.41 4.30
N LYS A 151 -24.41 11.43 3.00
CA LYS A 151 -23.73 10.67 1.95
C LYS A 151 -23.12 11.62 0.95
N TYR A 152 -21.86 11.35 0.59
CA TYR A 152 -21.13 12.13 -0.40
C TYR A 152 -20.19 11.23 -1.20
N ARG A 153 -19.73 11.74 -2.34
CA ARG A 153 -18.79 11.05 -3.20
C ARG A 153 -17.42 11.71 -3.10
N SER A 154 -16.40 10.91 -3.35
CA SER A 154 -15.04 11.40 -3.58
C SER A 154 -14.38 10.58 -4.66
N ASP A 155 -13.56 11.23 -5.47
CA ASP A 155 -12.81 10.59 -6.53
C ASP A 155 -11.51 11.34 -6.80
N GLY A 156 -10.63 10.71 -7.54
CA GLY A 156 -9.38 11.34 -7.92
C GLY A 156 -8.31 10.37 -8.38
N VAL A 157 -7.18 10.97 -8.71
CA VAL A 157 -6.00 10.29 -9.22
C VAL A 157 -4.95 10.18 -8.12
N THR A 158 -4.33 9.02 -8.04
CA THR A 158 -3.10 8.79 -7.29
C THR A 158 -2.02 8.26 -8.23
N ALA A 159 -0.79 8.71 -8.04
CA ALA A 159 0.36 8.28 -8.85
C ALA A 159 1.57 8.01 -7.97
N SER A 160 2.37 7.02 -8.32
CA SER A 160 3.55 6.59 -7.57
C SER A 160 4.75 6.41 -8.47
N LEU A 161 5.90 6.75 -7.92
CA LEU A 161 7.20 6.36 -8.42
C LEU A 161 8.00 5.74 -7.26
N GLU A 162 8.50 4.54 -7.47
CA GLU A 162 9.30 3.78 -6.51
C GLU A 162 10.58 3.30 -7.20
N ALA A 163 11.69 3.29 -6.46
CA ALA A 163 12.95 2.74 -6.92
C ALA A 163 13.68 2.06 -5.77
N GLY A 164 14.46 1.06 -6.09
CA GLY A 164 15.29 0.35 -5.14
C GLY A 164 16.50 -0.31 -5.79
N TYR A 165 17.33 -0.88 -4.95
CA TYR A 165 18.54 -1.57 -5.38
C TYR A 165 18.78 -2.82 -4.52
N ALA A 166 18.67 -3.99 -5.12
CA ALA A 166 18.88 -5.28 -4.44
C ALA A 166 20.37 -5.67 -4.43
N LEU A 167 20.94 -5.74 -3.24
CA LEU A 167 22.36 -6.01 -2.98
C LEU A 167 22.55 -7.37 -2.29
N PRO A 168 23.38 -8.27 -2.81
CA PRO A 168 23.83 -9.41 -2.03
C PRO A 168 24.81 -8.92 -0.92
N ILE A 169 24.51 -9.24 0.33
CA ILE A 169 25.32 -8.81 1.48
C ILE A 169 26.13 -9.94 2.12
N GLY A 170 25.86 -11.18 1.74
CA GLY A 170 26.59 -12.32 2.25
C GLY A 170 25.90 -13.64 1.98
N SER A 171 26.57 -14.73 2.38
CA SER A 171 26.01 -16.07 2.31
C SER A 171 26.57 -16.96 3.39
N SER A 172 25.79 -17.93 3.86
CA SER A 172 26.22 -19.07 4.67
C SER A 172 26.19 -20.35 3.81
N GLU A 173 26.48 -21.50 4.40
CA GLU A 173 26.35 -22.78 3.71
C GLU A 173 24.91 -23.00 3.16
N LYS A 174 23.88 -22.61 3.91
CA LYS A 174 22.48 -22.92 3.61
C LYS A 174 21.69 -21.75 3.02
N PHE A 175 22.14 -20.49 3.21
CA PHE A 175 21.38 -19.29 2.86
C PHE A 175 22.24 -18.24 2.18
N SER A 176 21.60 -17.46 1.30
CA SER A 176 22.11 -16.19 0.78
C SER A 176 21.30 -15.06 1.39
N TYR A 177 21.95 -13.93 1.70
CA TYR A 177 21.36 -12.76 2.37
C TYR A 177 21.41 -11.55 1.46
N TRP A 178 20.34 -10.78 1.47
CA TRP A 178 20.09 -9.65 0.58
C TRP A 178 19.65 -8.43 1.35
N LEU A 179 20.04 -7.27 0.88
CA LEU A 179 19.67 -5.97 1.39
C LEU A 179 19.13 -5.11 0.24
N GLU A 180 18.01 -4.44 0.44
CA GLU A 180 17.40 -3.56 -0.55
C GLU A 180 16.99 -2.22 0.08
N PRO A 181 17.81 -1.18 -0.06
CA PRO A 181 17.39 0.17 0.12
C PRO A 181 16.40 0.57 -0.97
N ARG A 182 15.35 1.31 -0.60
CA ARG A 182 14.31 1.75 -1.53
C ARG A 182 13.68 3.07 -1.12
N GLY A 183 13.12 3.77 -2.10
CA GLY A 183 12.39 4.99 -1.91
C GLY A 183 11.14 5.02 -2.78
N GLN A 184 10.04 5.56 -2.26
CA GLN A 184 8.79 5.75 -2.98
C GLN A 184 8.28 7.17 -2.77
N ALA A 185 7.74 7.78 -3.81
CA ALA A 185 6.98 9.02 -3.75
C ALA A 185 5.58 8.76 -4.33
N VAL A 186 4.53 9.14 -3.60
CA VAL A 186 3.14 8.99 -4.03
C VAL A 186 2.44 10.34 -3.97
N TRP A 187 1.97 10.80 -5.11
CA TRP A 187 1.09 11.95 -5.20
C TRP A 187 -0.36 11.50 -5.08
N MET A 188 -1.10 12.12 -4.14
CA MET A 188 -2.48 11.75 -3.81
C MET A 188 -3.39 12.95 -4.01
N ASN A 189 -4.34 12.83 -4.93
CA ASN A 189 -5.29 13.91 -5.26
C ASN A 189 -6.73 13.39 -5.35
N VAL A 190 -7.15 12.66 -4.33
CA VAL A 190 -8.57 12.31 -4.17
C VAL A 190 -9.27 13.47 -3.45
N GLN A 191 -10.32 13.96 -4.07
CA GLN A 191 -11.11 15.09 -3.58
C GLN A 191 -12.53 14.61 -3.28
N ALA A 192 -13.16 15.23 -2.29
CA ALA A 192 -14.55 14.99 -2.00
C ALA A 192 -15.40 16.13 -2.56
N ASP A 193 -16.62 15.81 -2.97
CA ASP A 193 -17.63 16.81 -3.28
C ASP A 193 -17.82 17.72 -2.06
N SER A 194 -17.98 19.01 -2.29
CA SER A 194 -18.29 19.95 -1.23
C SER A 194 -19.68 19.68 -0.68
N LEU A 195 -19.76 19.42 0.63
CA LEU A 195 -21.02 19.27 1.34
C LEU A 195 -21.52 20.63 1.83
N GLY A 196 -22.66 21.05 1.33
CA GLY A 196 -23.46 22.07 1.98
C GLY A 196 -24.50 21.36 2.87
N GLU A 197 -24.37 21.48 4.18
CA GLU A 197 -25.40 20.99 5.09
C GLU A 197 -26.67 21.84 4.98
N ASP A 198 -27.84 21.23 5.16
CA ASP A 198 -29.15 21.91 5.17
C ASP A 198 -29.24 23.06 6.17
N GLN A 199 -28.32 23.11 7.14
CA GLN A 199 -28.21 24.18 8.15
C GLN A 199 -27.18 25.27 7.81
N GLY A 200 -26.63 25.30 6.59
CA GLY A 200 -25.70 26.32 6.12
C GLY A 200 -24.24 26.12 6.55
N THR A 201 -23.89 25.00 7.15
CA THR A 201 -22.49 24.64 7.46
C THR A 201 -21.79 24.17 6.19
N HIS A 202 -20.68 24.78 5.86
CA HIS A 202 -19.83 24.37 4.73
C HIS A 202 -18.71 23.46 5.21
N VAL A 203 -18.78 22.18 4.85
CA VAL A 203 -17.77 21.18 5.19
C VAL A 203 -16.84 20.99 3.99
N SER A 204 -15.55 21.27 4.17
CA SER A 204 -14.52 21.01 3.19
C SER A 204 -13.44 20.11 3.76
N MET A 205 -12.90 19.25 2.91
CA MET A 205 -11.84 18.33 3.31
C MET A 205 -10.47 18.85 2.91
N THR A 206 -9.46 18.62 3.75
CA THR A 206 -8.08 19.00 3.50
C THR A 206 -7.20 17.79 3.26
N GLY A 207 -6.06 17.99 2.57
CA GLY A 207 -5.08 16.93 2.30
C GLY A 207 -5.07 16.43 0.85
N SER A 208 -5.89 16.99 -0.05
CA SER A 208 -5.72 16.77 -1.49
C SER A 208 -4.42 17.39 -2.00
N GLY A 209 -3.79 16.76 -3.01
CA GLY A 209 -2.47 17.16 -3.50
C GLY A 209 -1.35 16.88 -2.50
N ASN A 210 -1.55 15.96 -1.55
CA ASN A 210 -0.53 15.50 -0.62
C ASN A 210 0.49 14.62 -1.36
N VAL A 211 1.77 14.77 -1.01
CA VAL A 211 2.82 13.87 -1.45
C VAL A 211 3.28 13.06 -0.24
N MET A 212 3.14 11.75 -0.33
CA MET A 212 3.74 10.81 0.61
C MET A 212 5.10 10.40 0.08
N THR A 213 6.13 10.50 0.89
CA THR A 213 7.44 9.91 0.62
C THR A 213 7.70 8.79 1.61
N GLN A 214 8.31 7.71 1.13
CA GLN A 214 8.72 6.60 1.96
C GLN A 214 10.16 6.25 1.63
N LEU A 215 10.98 6.15 2.67
CA LEU A 215 12.33 5.61 2.59
C LEU A 215 12.39 4.35 3.44
N GLY A 216 12.95 3.31 2.90
CA GLY A 216 12.96 2.02 3.59
C GLY A 216 14.10 1.12 3.20
N MET A 217 14.19 0.05 3.96
CA MET A 217 15.18 -0.99 3.79
C MET A 217 14.53 -2.35 4.04
N ARG A 218 14.75 -3.28 3.14
CA ARG A 218 14.30 -4.66 3.24
C ARG A 218 15.52 -5.58 3.31
N VAL A 219 15.45 -6.55 4.19
CA VAL A 219 16.42 -7.64 4.30
C VAL A 219 15.68 -8.94 4.12
N TRP A 220 16.18 -9.81 3.25
CA TRP A 220 15.61 -11.15 3.07
C TRP A 220 16.71 -12.20 2.92
N MET A 221 16.31 -13.44 3.09
CA MET A 221 17.18 -14.57 2.84
C MET A 221 16.55 -15.56 1.87
N LYS A 222 17.38 -16.24 1.13
CA LYS A 222 17.03 -17.27 0.16
C LYS A 222 17.80 -18.56 0.48
N GLY A 223 17.10 -19.70 0.48
CA GLY A 223 17.72 -21.01 0.65
C GLY A 223 18.63 -21.38 -0.52
N LYS A 224 19.57 -22.29 -0.28
CA LYS A 224 20.45 -22.87 -1.30
C LYS A 224 20.03 -24.32 -1.54
N PRO A 225 19.44 -24.67 -2.69
CA PRO A 225 18.97 -26.03 -3.00
C PRO A 225 20.08 -27.07 -3.00
N GLU A 226 21.27 -26.67 -3.42
CA GLU A 226 22.48 -27.51 -3.41
C GLU A 226 22.84 -28.02 -2.01
N ASN A 227 22.41 -27.33 -0.96
CA ASN A 227 22.65 -27.68 0.45
C ASN A 227 21.38 -28.15 1.16
N GLY A 228 20.35 -28.60 0.40
CA GLY A 228 19.13 -29.20 0.91
C GLY A 228 18.12 -28.22 1.49
N VAL A 229 18.28 -26.93 1.24
CA VAL A 229 17.29 -25.89 1.67
C VAL A 229 16.58 -25.36 0.44
N ALA A 230 15.26 -25.45 0.42
CA ALA A 230 14.44 -24.93 -0.66
C ALA A 230 14.68 -23.42 -0.84
N ASP A 231 14.90 -22.99 -2.08
CA ASP A 231 15.02 -21.57 -2.44
C ASP A 231 13.66 -20.89 -2.65
N SER A 232 12.60 -21.68 -2.66
CA SER A 232 11.23 -21.23 -2.85
C SER A 232 10.65 -20.44 -1.68
N PHE A 233 11.27 -20.49 -0.48
CA PHE A 233 10.80 -19.78 0.69
C PHE A 233 11.75 -18.64 1.07
N ARG A 234 11.25 -17.43 1.10
CA ARG A 234 12.02 -16.19 1.32
C ARG A 234 11.39 -15.35 2.42
N PRO A 235 11.80 -15.54 3.68
CA PRO A 235 11.41 -14.64 4.76
C PRO A 235 12.11 -13.30 4.65
N TYR A 236 11.44 -12.24 5.10
CA TYR A 236 11.95 -10.88 5.07
C TYR A 236 11.52 -10.03 6.25
N ILE A 237 12.28 -9.01 6.51
CA ILE A 237 11.95 -7.92 7.42
C ILE A 237 12.13 -6.59 6.69
N GLU A 238 11.31 -5.60 7.02
CA GLU A 238 11.41 -4.25 6.49
C GLU A 238 11.29 -3.22 7.59
N ALA A 239 12.03 -2.12 7.42
CA ALA A 239 11.87 -0.90 8.19
C ALA A 239 11.68 0.27 7.23
N ASN A 240 10.69 1.11 7.47
CA ASN A 240 10.35 2.23 6.61
C ASN A 240 10.09 3.49 7.44
N TRP A 241 10.48 4.64 6.90
CA TRP A 241 10.04 5.95 7.32
C TRP A 241 9.12 6.53 6.27
N ILE A 242 7.96 7.02 6.71
CA ILE A 242 6.91 7.57 5.84
C ILE A 242 6.69 9.02 6.23
N HIS A 243 6.69 9.91 5.24
CA HIS A 243 6.43 11.33 5.42
C HIS A 243 5.33 11.82 4.49
N HIS A 244 4.39 12.59 5.04
CA HIS A 244 3.33 13.27 4.29
C HIS A 244 3.58 14.78 4.29
N THR A 245 3.50 15.41 3.12
CA THR A 245 3.71 16.87 3.00
C THR A 245 2.57 17.68 3.60
N ARG A 246 1.38 17.10 3.71
CA ARG A 246 0.18 17.73 4.26
C ARG A 246 -0.50 16.84 5.27
N ASP A 247 -1.14 17.44 6.26
CA ASP A 247 -2.02 16.73 7.17
C ASP A 247 -3.39 16.51 6.51
N PHE A 248 -3.98 15.36 6.79
CA PHE A 248 -5.37 15.11 6.43
C PHE A 248 -6.30 15.71 7.49
N GLY A 249 -7.39 16.32 7.07
CA GLY A 249 -8.30 16.96 8.00
C GLY A 249 -9.65 17.32 7.39
N VAL A 250 -10.49 17.95 8.21
CA VAL A 250 -11.79 18.47 7.85
C VAL A 250 -11.88 19.92 8.31
N LYS A 251 -12.41 20.81 7.48
CA LYS A 251 -12.73 22.20 7.85
C LYS A 251 -14.24 22.37 7.83
N MET A 252 -14.78 22.95 8.90
CA MET A 252 -16.18 23.34 9.01
C MET A 252 -16.25 24.89 9.13
N ASN A 253 -16.92 25.54 8.19
CA ASN A 253 -16.99 27.00 8.12
C ASN A 253 -15.64 27.74 8.23
N GLY A 254 -14.58 27.12 7.67
CA GLY A 254 -13.22 27.68 7.71
C GLY A 254 -12.39 27.28 8.93
N GLU A 255 -12.98 26.76 10.00
CA GLU A 255 -12.28 26.19 11.16
C GLU A 255 -11.98 24.71 10.94
N GLY A 256 -10.73 24.27 11.14
CA GLY A 256 -10.26 22.95 10.79
C GLY A 256 -9.85 22.09 11.97
N SER A 257 -10.20 20.80 11.90
CA SER A 257 -9.56 19.75 12.69
C SER A 257 -8.65 18.93 11.79
N THR A 258 -7.40 18.79 12.17
CA THR A 258 -6.40 17.99 11.43
C THR A 258 -6.06 16.72 12.20
N MET A 259 -5.87 15.64 11.47
CA MET A 259 -5.36 14.38 12.01
C MET A 259 -3.87 14.52 12.30
N ILE A 260 -3.55 14.95 13.52
CA ILE A 260 -2.17 15.13 13.96
C ILE A 260 -1.57 13.74 14.24
N GLY A 261 -0.37 13.47 13.68
CA GLY A 261 0.34 12.19 13.89
C GLY A 261 0.53 11.35 12.65
N SER A 262 -0.09 11.73 11.53
CA SER A 262 0.07 11.04 10.24
C SER A 262 1.20 11.59 9.36
N ARG A 263 1.82 12.71 9.73
CA ARG A 263 2.86 13.35 8.91
C ARG A 263 4.15 12.55 8.84
N ASN A 264 4.62 12.05 9.97
CA ASN A 264 5.80 11.20 10.06
C ASN A 264 5.45 9.90 10.76
N LEU A 265 5.66 8.78 10.08
CA LEU A 265 5.38 7.45 10.58
C LEU A 265 6.62 6.57 10.45
N ALA A 266 6.87 5.75 11.47
CA ALA A 266 7.77 4.62 11.38
C ALA A 266 6.95 3.35 11.13
N GLU A 267 7.44 2.49 10.23
CA GLU A 267 6.83 1.20 9.93
C GLU A 267 7.87 0.10 10.05
N ALA A 268 7.48 -1.00 10.69
CA ALA A 268 8.20 -2.26 10.64
C ALA A 268 7.27 -3.34 10.08
N ARG A 269 7.80 -4.20 9.20
CA ARG A 269 7.08 -5.33 8.61
C ARG A 269 7.91 -6.60 8.70
N ILE A 270 7.24 -7.70 8.87
CA ILE A 270 7.80 -9.04 8.77
C ILE A 270 6.89 -9.88 7.87
N GLY A 271 7.48 -10.64 6.98
CA GLY A 271 6.72 -11.45 6.05
C GLY A 271 7.54 -12.57 5.45
N ALA A 272 6.89 -13.32 4.59
CA ALA A 272 7.51 -14.36 3.80
C ALA A 272 6.83 -14.46 2.45
N GLU A 273 7.60 -14.89 1.48
CA GLU A 273 7.18 -15.24 0.13
C GLU A 273 7.53 -16.70 -0.13
N GLY A 274 6.70 -17.39 -0.91
CA GLY A 274 6.94 -18.79 -1.21
C GLY A 274 6.37 -19.21 -2.56
N GLU A 275 7.09 -20.05 -3.28
CA GLU A 275 6.60 -20.73 -4.47
C GLU A 275 5.96 -22.07 -4.06
N VAL A 276 4.70 -22.25 -4.39
CA VAL A 276 4.01 -23.53 -4.20
C VAL A 276 4.37 -24.50 -5.32
N ASN A 277 4.49 -23.96 -6.52
CA ASN A 277 4.94 -24.68 -7.73
C ASN A 277 5.43 -23.64 -8.75
N SER A 278 5.87 -24.10 -9.93
CA SER A 278 6.39 -23.25 -11.01
C SER A 278 5.43 -22.15 -11.51
N ARG A 279 4.16 -22.20 -11.17
CA ARG A 279 3.13 -21.25 -11.64
C ARG A 279 2.49 -20.45 -10.53
N LEU A 280 2.59 -20.89 -9.29
CA LEU A 280 1.88 -20.31 -8.15
C LEU A 280 2.85 -19.88 -7.07
N ALA A 281 2.84 -18.61 -6.75
CA ALA A 281 3.54 -18.03 -5.61
C ALA A 281 2.55 -17.38 -4.62
N LEU A 282 2.89 -17.44 -3.35
CA LEU A 282 2.15 -16.87 -2.25
C LEU A 282 3.05 -15.93 -1.45
N TRP A 283 2.48 -14.87 -0.89
CA TRP A 283 3.17 -14.05 0.11
C TRP A 283 2.21 -13.62 1.21
N ALA A 284 2.77 -13.40 2.38
CA ALA A 284 2.04 -12.85 3.50
C ALA A 284 2.96 -12.01 4.38
N ASP A 285 2.42 -10.94 4.95
CA ASP A 285 3.13 -10.10 5.91
C ASP A 285 2.21 -9.50 6.96
N VAL A 286 2.85 -9.10 8.06
CA VAL A 286 2.26 -8.26 9.09
C VAL A 286 3.15 -7.04 9.28
N GLY A 287 2.53 -5.87 9.35
CA GLY A 287 3.20 -4.59 9.55
C GLY A 287 2.59 -3.79 10.69
N GLN A 288 3.43 -3.03 11.36
CA GLN A 288 3.05 -2.09 12.40
C GLN A 288 3.58 -0.71 12.04
N ARG A 289 2.68 0.30 12.02
CA ARG A 289 3.03 1.70 11.89
C ARG A 289 2.81 2.42 13.19
N THR A 290 3.71 3.32 13.51
CA THR A 290 3.58 4.21 14.67
C THR A 290 3.89 5.64 14.26
N GLY A 291 3.28 6.60 14.94
CA GLY A 291 3.47 8.03 14.68
C GLY A 291 3.24 8.85 15.94
N GLN A 292 3.17 10.16 15.76
CA GLN A 292 2.83 11.06 16.84
C GLN A 292 1.38 10.87 17.32
N ASN A 293 1.04 11.39 18.51
CA ASN A 293 -0.31 11.37 19.10
C ASN A 293 -0.91 9.97 19.19
N LYS A 294 -0.09 9.02 19.64
CA LYS A 294 -0.48 7.62 19.81
C LYS A 294 -1.04 6.97 18.53
N TYR A 295 -0.63 7.47 17.36
CA TYR A 295 -0.96 6.82 16.10
C TYR A 295 -0.37 5.41 16.07
N SER A 296 -1.22 4.44 15.81
CA SER A 296 -0.87 3.04 15.69
C SER A 296 -1.73 2.42 14.57
N ASP A 297 -1.11 1.72 13.63
CA ASP A 297 -1.79 1.00 12.55
C ASP A 297 -1.16 -0.38 12.40
N THR A 298 -1.94 -1.41 12.64
CA THR A 298 -1.56 -2.81 12.42
C THR A 298 -2.18 -3.28 11.13
N ARG A 299 -1.36 -3.86 10.25
CA ARG A 299 -1.76 -4.28 8.91
C ARG A 299 -1.31 -5.71 8.65
N GLY A 300 -2.18 -6.49 8.03
CA GLY A 300 -1.87 -7.81 7.49
C GLY A 300 -2.16 -7.87 6.01
N THR A 301 -1.29 -8.47 5.23
CA THR A 301 -1.45 -8.68 3.78
C THR A 301 -1.23 -10.14 3.44
N VAL A 302 -2.05 -10.66 2.55
CA VAL A 302 -1.89 -11.96 1.91
C VAL A 302 -2.09 -11.78 0.41
N GLY A 303 -1.22 -12.36 -0.38
CA GLY A 303 -1.31 -12.30 -1.82
C GLY A 303 -0.97 -13.62 -2.51
N ILE A 304 -1.45 -13.72 -3.73
CA ILE A 304 -1.17 -14.83 -4.63
C ILE A 304 -0.77 -14.29 -6.00
N LYS A 305 0.14 -14.98 -6.65
CA LYS A 305 0.56 -14.71 -8.01
C LYS A 305 0.47 -15.99 -8.80
N PHE A 306 -0.17 -15.92 -9.96
CA PHE A 306 -0.28 -17.00 -10.88
C PHE A 306 0.36 -16.64 -12.23
N GLN A 307 1.12 -17.54 -12.78
CA GLN A 307 1.84 -17.39 -14.05
C GLN A 307 1.35 -18.42 -15.06
N PHE A 308 1.00 -17.94 -16.25
CA PHE A 308 0.48 -18.75 -17.35
C PHE A 308 1.56 -19.13 -18.35
#